data_cf15ef2bf67d66ad5d639aa0df7b8222
#
_entry.id   cf15ef2bf67d66ad5d639aa0df7b8222
#
_cell.length_a   1.000
_cell.length_b   1.000
_cell.length_c   1.000
_cell.angle_alpha   90.00
_cell.angle_beta   90.00
_cell.angle_gamma   90.00
#
_symmetry.space_group_name_H-M   'P 1'
#
loop_
_entity.id
_entity.type
_entity.pdbx_description
1 polymer ?
#
loop_
_entity_poly.entity_id
_entity_poly.type
_entity_poly.pdbx_seq_one_letter_code
_entity_poly.pdbx_strand_id
1 'polypeptide(L)'
;MDNYAKIIMKKLFLTLIVAFATLCGFAQDSISNNKKLHCHIEGEVKESSFTRILLIIGDGDPRVVPVDTILVKDGHFSHDLYIDAPEFYQLFACEDYNNGCWMPLDFFAEEGDIHATFYGYAIDDAPLPAMRSETPLNKELIAYNKDIEERFYLPMRQEEAALEKAGKLLTAEGAALKKLYDECEDRDSLNSLSEKIKLLEKENRLYTQEYKVFMEKGEKLRKEMYAYELDYIMNYPGMVGLYLLDQVRYRLYNKDNATKQPYVDVFKRVYDARYPTNNMAIALRNWVSSMDVRVGSRIIDFTLPDLNGVKHTLSKEIEGKIAVVDFWASWCGPCRRTSMSFIPLYNKYKDKGFTIIGVASELESEDMRLAVEKDGYPWLNLLALRGVENIWERYGIRAAGEVFLVDKDGTILVIGATAEEVEQILKERL
;
A
#
# COMPACT_ATOMS: atom_id res chain seq x y z
N MET A 1 13.96 -32.33 -36.30
CA MET A 1 13.26 -32.99 -35.18
C MET A 1 14.01 -32.97 -33.84
N ASP A 2 15.25 -32.43 -33.77
CA ASP A 2 16.08 -32.52 -32.55
C ASP A 2 15.93 -31.37 -31.52
N ASN A 3 15.36 -30.24 -31.91
CA ASN A 3 15.23 -29.12 -30.98
C ASN A 3 13.99 -29.21 -30.10
N TYR A 4 12.93 -29.87 -30.56
CA TYR A 4 11.67 -30.05 -29.76
C TYR A 4 11.85 -31.10 -28.66
N ALA A 5 12.63 -32.15 -28.91
CA ALA A 5 12.94 -33.19 -27.93
C ALA A 5 13.81 -32.66 -26.77
N LYS A 6 14.75 -31.75 -27.04
CA LYS A 6 15.59 -31.11 -26.01
C LYS A 6 14.83 -30.14 -25.11
N ILE A 7 13.79 -29.45 -25.64
CA ILE A 7 12.92 -28.54 -24.87
C ILE A 7 11.97 -29.36 -23.98
N ILE A 8 11.46 -30.49 -24.47
CA ILE A 8 10.58 -31.37 -23.69
C ILE A 8 11.37 -32.08 -22.58
N MET A 9 12.60 -32.54 -22.84
CA MET A 9 13.45 -33.15 -21.81
C MET A 9 13.90 -32.14 -20.75
N LYS A 10 14.19 -30.87 -21.11
CA LYS A 10 14.46 -29.82 -20.12
C LYS A 10 13.24 -29.51 -19.24
N LYS A 11 12.04 -29.49 -19.80
CA LYS A 11 10.79 -29.32 -19.03
C LYS A 11 10.49 -30.50 -18.12
N LEU A 12 10.74 -31.73 -18.55
CA LEU A 12 10.56 -32.94 -17.72
C LEU A 12 11.62 -33.00 -16.59
N PHE A 13 12.85 -32.56 -16.81
CA PHE A 13 13.89 -32.54 -15.78
C PHE A 13 13.64 -31.46 -14.72
N LEU A 14 13.11 -30.29 -15.11
CA LEU A 14 12.65 -29.24 -14.16
C LEU A 14 11.41 -29.70 -13.35
N THR A 15 10.48 -30.43 -13.97
CA THR A 15 9.28 -30.92 -13.28
C THR A 15 9.63 -32.03 -12.26
N LEU A 16 10.67 -32.84 -12.50
CA LEU A 16 11.13 -33.86 -11.54
C LEU A 16 11.88 -33.23 -10.34
N ILE A 17 12.60 -32.14 -10.52
CA ILE A 17 13.28 -31.43 -9.41
C ILE A 17 12.26 -30.74 -8.51
N VAL A 18 11.20 -30.16 -9.08
CA VAL A 18 10.09 -29.56 -8.32
C VAL A 18 9.25 -30.61 -7.59
N ALA A 19 9.05 -31.81 -8.18
CA ALA A 19 8.32 -32.90 -7.53
C ALA A 19 9.09 -33.53 -6.35
N PHE A 20 10.44 -33.49 -6.34
CA PHE A 20 11.25 -33.98 -5.22
C PHE A 20 11.34 -32.98 -4.04
N ALA A 21 11.23 -31.66 -4.33
CA ALA A 21 11.16 -30.63 -3.28
C ALA A 21 9.80 -30.58 -2.56
N THR A 22 8.70 -31.02 -3.24
CA THR A 22 7.36 -31.04 -2.64
C THR A 22 7.07 -32.30 -1.80
N LEU A 23 7.87 -33.32 -1.85
CA LEU A 23 7.69 -34.56 -1.06
C LEU A 23 8.47 -34.61 0.26
N CYS A 24 9.34 -33.64 0.52
CA CYS A 24 10.06 -33.51 1.81
C CYS A 24 9.47 -32.48 2.77
N GLY A 25 8.30 -31.90 2.49
CA GLY A 25 7.70 -30.80 3.26
C GLY A 25 6.52 -31.16 4.15
N PHE A 26 6.14 -32.43 4.32
CA PHE A 26 5.09 -32.84 5.24
C PHE A 26 5.55 -33.94 6.20
N ALA A 27 6.41 -33.53 7.13
CA ALA A 27 6.51 -34.20 8.43
C ALA A 27 6.35 -33.09 9.46
N GLN A 28 5.14 -32.96 9.94
CA GLN A 28 4.78 -32.15 11.09
C GLN A 28 5.22 -32.93 12.32
N ASP A 29 6.50 -32.86 12.66
CA ASP A 29 6.97 -33.27 13.96
C ASP A 29 6.82 -32.13 14.97
N SER A 30 5.80 -32.28 15.79
CA SER A 30 5.60 -31.54 17.02
C SER A 30 6.72 -31.84 18.03
N ILE A 31 7.84 -31.13 17.91
CA ILE A 31 8.76 -30.88 19.02
C ILE A 31 9.21 -29.43 18.88
N SER A 32 8.67 -28.57 19.76
CA SER A 32 9.04 -27.16 19.86
C SER A 32 10.49 -27.04 20.37
N ASN A 33 11.43 -26.98 19.44
CA ASN A 33 12.69 -26.30 19.68
C ASN A 33 12.53 -24.91 18.99
N ASN A 34 12.05 -23.95 19.78
CA ASN A 34 11.88 -22.55 19.35
C ASN A 34 13.26 -21.87 19.15
N LYS A 35 14.07 -22.36 18.20
CA LYS A 35 15.25 -21.61 17.79
C LYS A 35 14.76 -20.54 16.84
N LYS A 36 14.75 -19.28 17.30
CA LYS A 36 14.49 -18.12 16.42
C LYS A 36 15.56 -18.05 15.33
N LEU A 37 15.14 -17.63 14.15
CA LEU A 37 16.06 -17.27 13.08
C LEU A 37 16.81 -15.98 13.48
N HIS A 38 18.09 -15.94 13.22
CA HIS A 38 18.94 -14.79 13.51
C HIS A 38 19.29 -14.07 12.20
N CYS A 39 18.78 -12.86 12.05
CA CYS A 39 19.12 -11.96 10.96
C CYS A 39 20.05 -10.87 11.49
N HIS A 40 21.29 -10.84 11.03
CA HIS A 40 22.24 -9.80 11.36
C HIS A 40 22.22 -8.73 10.28
N ILE A 41 21.92 -7.51 10.69
CA ILE A 41 21.87 -6.34 9.81
C ILE A 41 23.07 -5.47 10.12
N GLU A 42 23.90 -5.22 9.14
CA GLU A 42 24.99 -4.22 9.24
C GLU A 42 24.93 -3.26 8.05
N GLY A 43 25.47 -2.08 8.23
CA GLY A 43 25.46 -1.13 7.13
C GLY A 43 26.31 0.10 7.33
N GLU A 44 26.39 0.88 6.26
CA GLU A 44 27.13 2.12 6.18
C GLU A 44 26.26 3.25 5.65
N VAL A 45 26.55 4.46 6.11
CA VAL A 45 25.96 5.70 5.61
C VAL A 45 27.07 6.49 4.91
N LYS A 46 26.87 6.77 3.63
CA LYS A 46 27.81 7.49 2.77
C LYS A 46 27.28 8.88 2.46
N GLU A 47 28.20 9.85 2.50
CA GLU A 47 27.92 11.23 2.06
C GLU A 47 26.70 11.87 2.76
N SER A 48 26.44 11.46 4.01
CA SER A 48 25.34 11.95 4.83
C SER A 48 25.70 11.96 6.31
N SER A 49 24.94 12.74 7.07
CA SER A 49 25.01 12.85 8.54
C SER A 49 23.85 12.12 9.23
N PHE A 50 23.27 11.09 8.62
CA PHE A 50 22.23 10.30 9.27
C PHE A 50 22.74 9.72 10.58
N THR A 51 21.94 9.87 11.64
CA THR A 51 22.28 9.41 12.99
C THR A 51 21.48 8.18 13.41
N ARG A 52 20.37 7.90 12.70
CA ARG A 52 19.46 6.83 13.04
C ARG A 52 18.87 6.19 11.78
N ILE A 53 18.84 4.86 11.80
CA ILE A 53 18.08 4.04 10.83
C ILE A 53 16.88 3.47 11.57
N LEU A 54 15.70 3.57 10.98
CA LEU A 54 14.46 2.97 11.47
C LEU A 54 14.28 1.61 10.80
N LEU A 55 13.92 0.62 11.60
CA LEU A 55 13.58 -0.74 11.14
C LEU A 55 12.11 -1.00 11.46
N ILE A 56 11.32 -1.31 10.45
CA ILE A 56 9.91 -1.66 10.61
C ILE A 56 9.59 -2.99 9.94
N ILE A 57 8.60 -3.69 10.50
CA ILE A 57 8.04 -4.90 9.90
C ILE A 57 7.03 -4.51 8.83
N GLY A 58 7.13 -5.16 7.67
CA GLY A 58 6.26 -4.87 6.53
C GLY A 58 6.48 -3.46 5.96
N ASP A 59 5.46 -2.94 5.33
CA ASP A 59 5.35 -1.57 4.80
C ASP A 59 4.42 -0.70 5.67
N GLY A 60 4.37 -0.99 6.95
CA GLY A 60 3.50 -0.35 7.92
C GLY A 60 3.83 1.13 8.15
N ASP A 61 2.86 1.86 8.70
CA ASP A 61 3.08 3.23 9.16
C ASP A 61 3.94 3.20 10.45
N PRO A 62 5.12 3.83 10.48
CA PRO A 62 6.00 3.83 11.66
C PRO A 62 5.37 4.41 12.93
N ARG A 63 4.24 5.12 12.81
CA ARG A 63 3.47 5.63 13.94
C ARG A 63 2.59 4.56 14.59
N VAL A 64 2.41 3.42 13.92
CA VAL A 64 1.45 2.37 14.29
C VAL A 64 2.15 1.05 14.58
N VAL A 65 3.09 0.66 13.72
CA VAL A 65 3.83 -0.60 13.88
C VAL A 65 5.01 -0.42 14.82
N PRO A 66 5.47 -1.47 15.51
CA PRO A 66 6.70 -1.43 16.27
C PRO A 66 7.87 -0.98 15.39
N VAL A 67 8.64 -0.01 15.90
CA VAL A 67 9.81 0.54 15.21
C VAL A 67 11.02 0.34 16.10
N ASP A 68 12.04 -0.36 15.57
CA ASP A 68 13.36 -0.37 16.15
C ASP A 68 14.18 0.79 15.59
N THR A 69 14.93 1.45 16.47
CA THR A 69 15.81 2.56 16.09
C THR A 69 17.26 2.13 16.23
N ILE A 70 17.95 2.01 15.11
CA ILE A 70 19.35 1.63 15.04
C ILE A 70 20.22 2.88 14.98
N LEU A 71 21.15 3.01 15.93
CA LEU A 71 22.05 4.16 15.98
C LEU A 71 23.18 4.04 14.98
N VAL A 72 23.44 5.11 14.23
CA VAL A 72 24.60 5.23 13.36
C VAL A 72 25.77 5.82 14.15
N LYS A 73 26.92 5.18 14.14
CA LYS A 73 28.16 5.62 14.78
C LYS A 73 29.29 5.59 13.76
N ASP A 74 29.96 6.72 13.59
CA ASP A 74 31.06 6.86 12.63
C ASP A 74 30.70 6.40 11.21
N GLY A 75 29.45 6.67 10.78
CA GLY A 75 28.93 6.25 9.47
C GLY A 75 28.56 4.77 9.36
N HIS A 76 28.57 4.01 10.45
CA HIS A 76 28.21 2.59 10.46
C HIS A 76 27.10 2.27 11.45
N PHE A 77 26.35 1.21 11.17
CA PHE A 77 25.32 0.68 12.08
C PHE A 77 25.28 -0.84 12.03
N SER A 78 24.78 -1.44 13.12
CA SER A 78 24.58 -2.89 13.22
C SER A 78 23.39 -3.18 14.14
N HIS A 79 22.64 -4.24 13.83
CA HIS A 79 21.49 -4.69 14.61
C HIS A 79 21.29 -6.19 14.44
N ASP A 80 20.94 -6.86 15.53
CA ASP A 80 20.59 -8.28 15.53
C ASP A 80 19.08 -8.44 15.70
N LEU A 81 18.44 -9.07 14.74
CA LEU A 81 17.01 -9.33 14.73
C LEU A 81 16.73 -10.83 14.89
N TYR A 82 15.84 -11.19 15.83
CA TYR A 82 15.43 -12.57 16.10
C TYR A 82 13.95 -12.76 15.79
N ILE A 83 13.65 -13.58 14.78
CA ILE A 83 12.31 -13.80 14.24
C ILE A 83 11.91 -15.27 14.28
N ASP A 84 10.60 -15.53 14.30
CA ASP A 84 10.08 -16.90 14.37
C ASP A 84 9.99 -17.54 12.95
N ALA A 85 9.83 -16.73 11.91
CA ALA A 85 9.79 -17.14 10.51
C ALA A 85 10.30 -15.99 9.62
N PRO A 86 10.72 -16.25 8.36
CA PRO A 86 11.07 -15.19 7.44
C PRO A 86 9.92 -14.20 7.27
N GLU A 87 10.25 -12.90 7.29
CA GLU A 87 9.27 -11.83 7.19
C GLU A 87 9.85 -10.62 6.46
N PHE A 88 8.98 -9.83 5.83
CA PHE A 88 9.36 -8.62 5.11
C PHE A 88 9.56 -7.44 6.07
N TYR A 89 10.65 -6.73 5.87
CA TYR A 89 11.04 -5.55 6.64
C TYR A 89 11.51 -4.41 5.75
N GLN A 90 11.45 -3.21 6.30
CA GLN A 90 12.01 -2.00 5.69
C GLN A 90 13.00 -1.32 6.63
N LEU A 91 14.09 -0.83 6.04
CA LEU A 91 15.02 0.09 6.69
C LEU A 91 14.91 1.46 6.02
N PHE A 92 14.96 2.54 6.78
CA PHE A 92 15.04 3.89 6.21
C PHE A 92 15.68 4.89 7.18
N ALA A 93 16.29 5.94 6.64
CA ALA A 93 16.90 6.99 7.45
C ALA A 93 15.80 7.79 8.16
N CYS A 94 15.95 7.96 9.48
CA CYS A 94 15.00 8.70 10.31
C CYS A 94 14.89 10.16 9.87
N GLU A 95 16.01 10.76 9.48
CA GLU A 95 16.09 12.14 9.02
C GLU A 95 15.33 12.35 7.71
N ASP A 96 15.43 11.41 6.75
CA ASP A 96 14.66 11.47 5.51
C ASP A 96 13.15 11.34 5.78
N TYR A 97 12.76 10.39 6.63
CA TYR A 97 11.37 10.23 7.04
C TYR A 97 10.80 11.51 7.67
N ASN A 98 11.54 12.15 8.58
CA ASN A 98 11.11 13.40 9.24
C ASN A 98 10.99 14.58 8.25
N ASN A 99 11.75 14.54 7.15
CA ASN A 99 11.70 15.53 6.07
C ASN A 99 10.63 15.20 5.01
N GLY A 100 9.86 14.15 5.19
CA GLY A 100 8.83 13.71 4.26
C GLY A 100 9.35 12.91 3.06
N CYS A 101 10.62 12.49 3.10
CA CYS A 101 11.22 11.63 2.08
C CYS A 101 11.06 10.17 2.48
N TRP A 102 10.30 9.43 1.70
CA TRP A 102 10.10 8.00 1.90
C TRP A 102 10.95 7.21 0.92
N MET A 103 12.12 6.76 1.39
CA MET A 103 13.06 5.96 0.58
C MET A 103 13.48 4.71 1.35
N PRO A 104 12.59 3.72 1.49
CA PRO A 104 12.90 2.49 2.21
C PRO A 104 13.88 1.60 1.44
N LEU A 105 14.66 0.84 2.19
CA LEU A 105 15.37 -0.33 1.72
C LEU A 105 14.56 -1.57 2.10
N ASP A 106 13.99 -2.23 1.14
CA ASP A 106 13.17 -3.42 1.29
C ASP A 106 14.04 -4.67 1.41
N PHE A 107 13.77 -5.52 2.40
CA PHE A 107 14.47 -6.79 2.57
C PHE A 107 13.62 -7.84 3.30
N PHE A 108 14.02 -9.09 3.20
CA PHE A 108 13.50 -10.18 4.01
C PHE A 108 14.44 -10.44 5.17
N ALA A 109 13.92 -10.34 6.40
CA ALA A 109 14.63 -10.90 7.54
C ALA A 109 14.51 -12.42 7.48
N GLU A 110 15.65 -13.11 7.43
CA GLU A 110 15.82 -14.56 7.41
C GLU A 110 17.15 -14.92 8.08
N GLU A 111 17.48 -16.20 8.25
CA GLU A 111 18.75 -16.60 8.87
C GLU A 111 19.93 -16.15 8.01
N GLY A 112 20.80 -15.26 8.55
CA GLY A 112 22.02 -14.77 7.88
C GLY A 112 22.16 -13.25 7.89
N ASP A 113 22.99 -12.73 6.98
CA ASP A 113 23.48 -11.36 7.02
C ASP A 113 22.87 -10.49 5.93
N ILE A 114 22.56 -9.25 6.31
CA ILE A 114 22.11 -8.15 5.43
C ILE A 114 23.14 -7.02 5.52
N HIS A 115 23.65 -6.59 4.37
CA HIS A 115 24.53 -5.42 4.28
C HIS A 115 23.81 -4.29 3.55
N ALA A 116 23.52 -3.19 4.27
CA ALA A 116 22.78 -2.04 3.76
C ALA A 116 23.71 -0.84 3.56
N THR A 117 23.50 -0.10 2.47
CA THR A 117 24.21 1.18 2.22
C THR A 117 23.16 2.28 2.02
N PHE A 118 23.23 3.36 2.80
CA PHE A 118 22.41 4.54 2.67
C PHE A 118 23.24 5.71 2.15
N TYR A 119 22.63 6.55 1.32
CA TYR A 119 23.25 7.76 0.76
C TYR A 119 22.45 9.00 1.19
N GLY A 120 23.11 10.14 1.29
CA GLY A 120 22.45 11.40 1.64
C GLY A 120 21.56 11.91 0.51
N TYR A 121 20.33 12.29 0.85
CA TYR A 121 19.37 12.84 -0.11
C TYR A 121 19.75 14.24 -0.64
N ALA A 122 20.64 14.94 0.04
CA ALA A 122 21.05 16.31 -0.32
C ALA A 122 22.00 16.40 -1.54
N ILE A 123 22.31 15.28 -2.19
CA ILE A 123 23.21 15.22 -3.34
C ILE A 123 22.36 14.98 -4.58
N ASP A 124 22.44 15.90 -5.56
CA ASP A 124 21.87 15.68 -6.87
C ASP A 124 22.43 14.37 -7.44
N ASP A 125 21.53 13.49 -7.92
CA ASP A 125 21.84 12.14 -8.38
C ASP A 125 22.36 11.14 -7.32
N ALA A 126 22.04 11.33 -6.03
CA ALA A 126 22.38 10.36 -4.98
C ALA A 126 21.82 8.97 -5.32
N PRO A 127 22.63 7.90 -5.21
CA PRO A 127 22.13 6.54 -5.39
C PRO A 127 21.02 6.22 -4.38
N LEU A 128 20.06 5.41 -4.80
CA LEU A 128 19.07 4.84 -3.87
C LEU A 128 19.77 3.96 -2.83
N PRO A 129 19.18 3.76 -1.64
CA PRO A 129 19.66 2.77 -0.70
C PRO A 129 19.86 1.42 -1.36
N ALA A 130 20.95 0.74 -1.03
CA ALA A 130 21.34 -0.51 -1.67
C ALA A 130 21.53 -1.62 -0.66
N MET A 131 21.20 -2.84 -1.04
CA MET A 131 21.37 -4.04 -0.22
C MET A 131 22.29 -5.05 -0.92
N ARG A 132 23.12 -5.75 -0.12
CA ARG A 132 23.82 -6.98 -0.49
C ARG A 132 23.49 -8.05 0.54
N SER A 133 23.15 -9.23 0.09
CA SER A 133 22.92 -10.40 0.92
C SER A 133 23.11 -11.68 0.12
N GLU A 134 23.55 -12.73 0.77
CA GLU A 134 23.63 -14.09 0.22
C GLU A 134 22.49 -15.00 0.72
N THR A 135 21.59 -14.47 1.55
CA THR A 135 20.43 -15.21 2.04
C THR A 135 19.43 -15.49 0.90
N PRO A 136 18.72 -16.62 0.91
CA PRO A 136 17.94 -17.09 -0.23
C PRO A 136 16.89 -16.09 -0.75
N LEU A 137 16.06 -15.52 0.13
CA LEU A 137 14.98 -14.62 -0.29
C LEU A 137 15.52 -13.27 -0.79
N ASN A 138 16.51 -12.72 -0.11
CA ASN A 138 17.11 -11.46 -0.55
C ASN A 138 17.89 -11.60 -1.85
N LYS A 139 18.56 -12.74 -2.04
CA LYS A 139 19.22 -13.06 -3.30
C LYS A 139 18.23 -13.18 -4.46
N GLU A 140 17.09 -13.81 -4.23
CA GLU A 140 15.98 -13.88 -5.18
C GLU A 140 15.41 -12.47 -5.50
N LEU A 141 15.17 -11.64 -4.47
CA LEU A 141 14.67 -10.27 -4.64
C LEU A 141 15.67 -9.39 -5.40
N ILE A 142 16.96 -9.45 -5.05
CA ILE A 142 18.02 -8.72 -5.75
C ILE A 142 18.10 -9.13 -7.21
N ALA A 143 18.02 -10.43 -7.49
CA ALA A 143 18.08 -10.95 -8.87
C ALA A 143 16.86 -10.51 -9.69
N TYR A 144 15.65 -10.55 -9.10
CA TYR A 144 14.43 -10.04 -9.72
C TYR A 144 14.54 -8.55 -10.03
N ASN A 145 14.91 -7.73 -9.03
CA ASN A 145 15.05 -6.28 -9.21
C ASN A 145 16.06 -5.91 -10.27
N LYS A 146 17.20 -6.64 -10.32
CA LYS A 146 18.21 -6.46 -11.36
C LYS A 146 17.67 -6.80 -12.75
N ASP A 147 16.92 -7.89 -12.89
CA ASP A 147 16.33 -8.28 -14.17
C ASP A 147 15.30 -7.26 -14.67
N ILE A 148 14.44 -6.75 -13.78
CA ILE A 148 13.50 -5.66 -14.07
C ILE A 148 14.24 -4.37 -14.50
N GLU A 149 15.29 -4.01 -13.78
CA GLU A 149 16.11 -2.84 -14.08
C GLU A 149 16.76 -2.94 -15.46
N GLU A 150 17.43 -4.04 -15.75
CA GLU A 150 18.17 -4.23 -17.00
C GLU A 150 17.25 -4.35 -18.23
N ARG A 151 16.07 -4.97 -18.08
CA ARG A 151 15.13 -5.18 -19.19
C ARG A 151 14.23 -4.00 -19.49
N PHE A 152 13.78 -3.29 -18.44
CA PHE A 152 12.69 -2.34 -18.60
C PHE A 152 13.10 -0.91 -18.27
N TYR A 153 13.77 -0.66 -17.14
CA TYR A 153 14.07 0.71 -16.73
C TYR A 153 15.35 1.29 -17.36
N LEU A 154 16.43 0.55 -17.36
CA LEU A 154 17.73 1.04 -17.88
C LEU A 154 17.65 1.49 -19.34
N PRO A 155 17.06 0.72 -20.28
CA PRO A 155 16.93 1.15 -21.67
C PRO A 155 16.11 2.44 -21.83
N MET A 156 15.05 2.59 -21.03
CA MET A 156 14.19 3.78 -21.06
C MET A 156 14.95 5.01 -20.54
N ARG A 157 15.63 4.91 -19.40
CA ARG A 157 16.42 6.02 -18.86
C ARG A 157 17.55 6.45 -19.80
N GLN A 158 18.22 5.50 -20.45
CA GLN A 158 19.27 5.82 -21.44
C GLN A 158 18.72 6.55 -22.65
N GLU A 159 17.55 6.15 -23.16
CA GLU A 159 16.89 6.80 -24.29
C GLU A 159 16.38 8.20 -23.91
N GLU A 160 15.76 8.34 -22.73
CA GLU A 160 15.29 9.64 -22.22
C GLU A 160 16.45 10.61 -22.03
N ALA A 161 17.53 10.20 -21.38
CA ALA A 161 18.74 11.02 -21.22
C ALA A 161 19.35 11.44 -22.57
N ALA A 162 19.30 10.57 -23.58
CA ALA A 162 19.76 10.92 -24.94
C ALA A 162 18.87 11.97 -25.60
N LEU A 163 17.53 11.88 -25.42
CA LEU A 163 16.58 12.88 -25.92
C LEU A 163 16.74 14.21 -25.18
N GLU A 164 16.93 14.19 -23.88
CA GLU A 164 17.20 15.37 -23.07
C GLU A 164 18.46 16.10 -23.52
N LYS A 165 19.57 15.37 -23.62
CA LYS A 165 20.85 15.91 -24.10
C LYS A 165 20.74 16.51 -25.52
N ALA A 166 19.87 15.97 -26.35
CA ALA A 166 19.60 16.47 -27.70
C ALA A 166 18.60 17.67 -27.72
N GLY A 167 18.05 18.08 -26.57
CA GLY A 167 17.02 19.12 -26.48
C GLY A 167 15.69 18.70 -27.12
N LYS A 168 15.37 17.41 -27.13
CA LYS A 168 14.23 16.82 -27.81
C LYS A 168 13.10 16.36 -26.89
N LEU A 169 13.07 16.81 -25.64
CA LEU A 169 11.95 16.52 -24.74
C LEU A 169 10.79 17.48 -25.01
N LEU A 170 11.05 18.77 -24.91
CA LEU A 170 10.04 19.82 -24.99
C LEU A 170 10.09 20.55 -26.34
N THR A 171 8.92 21.01 -26.81
CA THR A 171 8.89 21.98 -27.90
C THR A 171 9.55 23.31 -27.51
N ALA A 172 9.87 24.20 -28.43
CA ALA A 172 10.43 25.49 -28.10
C ALA A 172 9.51 26.31 -27.16
N GLU A 173 8.18 26.23 -27.35
CA GLU A 173 7.19 26.86 -26.50
C GLU A 173 7.15 26.21 -25.09
N GLY A 174 7.17 24.88 -25.04
CA GLY A 174 7.20 24.13 -23.77
C GLY A 174 8.46 24.41 -22.97
N ALA A 175 9.63 24.43 -23.61
CA ALA A 175 10.91 24.73 -22.98
C ALA A 175 10.97 26.16 -22.43
N ALA A 176 10.47 27.15 -23.18
CA ALA A 176 10.40 28.55 -22.72
C ALA A 176 9.48 28.68 -21.48
N LEU A 177 8.34 28.01 -21.48
CA LEU A 177 7.39 28.05 -20.36
C LEU A 177 7.92 27.32 -19.14
N LYS A 178 8.58 26.18 -19.33
CA LYS A 178 9.21 25.40 -18.26
C LYS A 178 10.34 26.20 -17.60
N LYS A 179 11.19 26.89 -18.38
CA LYS A 179 12.23 27.77 -17.87
C LYS A 179 11.65 28.87 -16.99
N LEU A 180 10.56 29.53 -17.43
CA LEU A 180 9.88 30.55 -16.62
C LEU A 180 9.35 29.99 -15.30
N TYR A 181 8.85 28.74 -15.32
CA TYR A 181 8.37 28.06 -14.13
C TYR A 181 9.51 27.76 -13.15
N ASP A 182 10.64 27.26 -13.64
CA ASP A 182 11.78 26.87 -12.80
C ASP A 182 12.53 28.10 -12.20
N GLU A 183 12.47 29.27 -12.88
CA GLU A 183 13.05 30.51 -12.41
C GLU A 183 12.08 31.35 -11.53
N CYS A 184 10.84 30.92 -11.32
CA CYS A 184 9.80 31.68 -10.63
C CYS A 184 9.78 31.34 -9.13
N GLU A 185 9.86 32.37 -8.27
CA GLU A 185 9.77 32.21 -6.80
C GLU A 185 8.37 32.57 -6.24
N ASP A 186 7.55 33.29 -7.03
CA ASP A 186 6.23 33.75 -6.60
C ASP A 186 5.16 32.66 -6.74
N ARG A 187 4.45 32.36 -5.67
CA ARG A 187 3.48 31.25 -5.60
C ARG A 187 2.29 31.42 -6.55
N ASP A 188 1.78 32.64 -6.73
CA ASP A 188 0.63 32.89 -7.58
C ASP A 188 1.04 32.79 -9.07
N SER A 189 2.23 33.27 -9.40
CA SER A 189 2.85 33.10 -10.71
C SER A 189 3.15 31.64 -11.02
N LEU A 190 3.68 30.86 -10.07
CA LEU A 190 3.89 29.41 -10.21
C LEU A 190 2.58 28.68 -10.52
N ASN A 191 1.49 29.01 -9.83
CA ASN A 191 0.18 28.41 -10.11
C ASN A 191 -0.28 28.74 -11.55
N SER A 192 -0.16 30.01 -11.96
CA SER A 192 -0.53 30.43 -13.31
C SER A 192 0.32 29.76 -14.40
N LEU A 193 1.64 29.61 -14.17
CA LEU A 193 2.55 28.92 -15.10
C LEU A 193 2.24 27.43 -15.17
N SER A 194 1.95 26.80 -14.03
CA SER A 194 1.51 25.40 -13.98
C SER A 194 0.26 25.15 -14.81
N GLU A 195 -0.75 26.02 -14.71
CA GLU A 195 -1.97 25.90 -15.52
C GLU A 195 -1.70 26.05 -17.02
N LYS A 196 -0.77 26.95 -17.40
CA LYS A 196 -0.36 27.09 -18.81
C LYS A 196 0.37 25.85 -19.32
N ILE A 197 1.25 25.23 -18.51
CA ILE A 197 1.94 23.98 -18.85
C ILE A 197 0.91 22.86 -19.07
N LYS A 198 -0.05 22.69 -18.14
CA LYS A 198 -1.15 21.72 -18.30
C LYS A 198 -1.98 21.96 -19.57
N LEU A 199 -2.21 23.23 -19.92
CA LEU A 199 -2.93 23.56 -21.13
C LEU A 199 -2.16 23.14 -22.39
N LEU A 200 -0.84 23.44 -22.47
CA LEU A 200 0.01 23.00 -23.56
C LEU A 200 0.04 21.48 -23.69
N GLU A 201 0.10 20.77 -22.56
CA GLU A 201 0.03 19.31 -22.53
C GLU A 201 -1.30 18.79 -23.08
N LYS A 202 -2.41 19.35 -22.61
CA LYS A 202 -3.77 19.02 -23.10
C LYS A 202 -3.94 19.30 -24.58
N GLU A 203 -3.34 20.37 -25.09
CA GLU A 203 -3.33 20.73 -26.51
C GLU A 203 -2.28 19.95 -27.33
N ASN A 204 -1.57 19.03 -26.71
CA ASN A 204 -0.54 18.20 -27.34
C ASN A 204 0.64 19.01 -27.93
N ARG A 205 0.95 20.18 -27.33
CA ARG A 205 1.97 21.16 -27.78
C ARG A 205 3.19 21.22 -26.85
N LEU A 206 3.14 20.59 -25.68
CA LEU A 206 4.23 20.63 -24.68
C LEU A 206 5.46 19.85 -25.16
N TYR A 207 5.27 18.64 -25.63
CA TYR A 207 6.32 17.69 -25.97
C TYR A 207 6.60 17.64 -27.48
N THR A 208 7.87 17.35 -27.84
CA THR A 208 8.27 17.09 -29.22
C THR A 208 7.65 15.81 -29.76
N GLN A 209 7.68 15.62 -31.08
CA GLN A 209 7.21 14.37 -31.68
C GLN A 209 8.07 13.19 -31.27
N GLU A 210 9.40 13.38 -31.13
CA GLU A 210 10.34 12.35 -30.69
C GLU A 210 10.03 11.88 -29.28
N TYR A 211 9.76 12.81 -28.36
CA TYR A 211 9.42 12.44 -26.98
C TYR A 211 8.04 11.77 -26.86
N LYS A 212 7.08 12.13 -27.71
CA LYS A 212 5.78 11.44 -27.78
C LYS A 212 5.93 9.99 -28.20
N VAL A 213 6.76 9.70 -29.19
CA VAL A 213 7.08 8.32 -29.62
C VAL A 213 7.77 7.56 -28.49
N PHE A 214 8.68 8.22 -27.77
CA PHE A 214 9.32 7.64 -26.58
C PHE A 214 8.30 7.30 -25.49
N MET A 215 7.34 8.19 -25.18
CA MET A 215 6.28 7.93 -24.19
C MET A 215 5.38 6.76 -24.61
N GLU A 216 4.99 6.67 -25.89
CA GLU A 216 4.22 5.53 -26.42
C GLU A 216 4.98 4.20 -26.26
N LYS A 217 6.28 4.21 -26.57
CA LYS A 217 7.17 3.05 -26.34
C LYS A 217 7.23 2.69 -24.85
N GLY A 218 7.33 3.68 -23.95
CA GLY A 218 7.32 3.50 -22.50
C GLY A 218 6.03 2.85 -22.01
N GLU A 219 4.88 3.26 -22.54
CA GLU A 219 3.59 2.63 -22.21
C GLU A 219 3.53 1.15 -22.62
N LYS A 220 4.05 0.82 -23.80
CA LYS A 220 4.12 -0.56 -24.26
C LYS A 220 5.03 -1.39 -23.36
N LEU A 221 6.23 -0.89 -23.07
CA LEU A 221 7.21 -1.58 -22.25
C LEU A 221 6.71 -1.78 -20.81
N ARG A 222 5.97 -0.83 -20.26
CA ARG A 222 5.32 -0.96 -18.96
C ARG A 222 4.28 -2.08 -18.93
N LYS A 223 3.49 -2.24 -19.99
CA LYS A 223 2.56 -3.38 -20.10
C LYS A 223 3.29 -4.71 -20.17
N GLU A 224 4.41 -4.77 -20.88
CA GLU A 224 5.25 -5.97 -20.96
C GLU A 224 5.86 -6.29 -19.59
N MET A 225 6.33 -5.28 -18.86
CA MET A 225 6.85 -5.42 -17.49
C MET A 225 5.78 -5.98 -16.53
N TYR A 226 4.54 -5.47 -16.58
CA TYR A 226 3.44 -5.97 -15.73
C TYR A 226 3.05 -7.41 -16.08
N ALA A 227 3.09 -7.76 -17.36
CA ALA A 227 2.87 -9.15 -17.77
C ALA A 227 3.98 -10.08 -17.28
N TYR A 228 5.24 -9.64 -17.35
CA TYR A 228 6.39 -10.35 -16.81
C TYR A 228 6.28 -10.54 -15.28
N GLU A 229 5.94 -9.48 -14.55
CA GLU A 229 5.73 -9.53 -13.10
C GLU A 229 4.62 -10.53 -12.72
N LEU A 230 3.48 -10.47 -13.41
CA LEU A 230 2.37 -11.41 -13.16
C LEU A 230 2.77 -12.85 -13.45
N ASP A 231 3.52 -13.09 -14.53
CA ASP A 231 4.07 -14.41 -14.86
C ASP A 231 5.04 -14.92 -13.77
N TYR A 232 5.89 -14.02 -13.26
CA TYR A 232 6.80 -14.33 -12.15
C TYR A 232 6.00 -14.72 -10.89
N ILE A 233 5.04 -13.90 -10.48
CA ILE A 233 4.17 -14.13 -9.31
C ILE A 233 3.46 -15.49 -9.42
N MET A 234 3.00 -15.87 -10.63
CA MET A 234 2.30 -17.15 -10.86
C MET A 234 3.22 -18.37 -10.80
N ASN A 235 4.43 -18.26 -11.32
CA ASN A 235 5.31 -19.41 -11.55
C ASN A 235 6.34 -19.61 -10.41
N TYR A 236 6.59 -18.58 -9.60
CA TYR A 236 7.50 -18.62 -8.45
C TYR A 236 6.77 -18.27 -7.15
N PRO A 237 5.92 -19.18 -6.63
CA PRO A 237 5.00 -18.91 -5.51
C PRO A 237 5.71 -18.92 -4.16
N GLY A 238 6.77 -18.12 -4.01
CA GLY A 238 7.54 -17.90 -2.78
C GLY A 238 7.17 -16.60 -2.07
N MET A 239 7.94 -16.25 -1.03
CA MET A 239 7.78 -15.00 -0.28
C MET A 239 8.04 -13.77 -1.17
N VAL A 240 8.99 -13.84 -2.10
CA VAL A 240 9.27 -12.76 -3.06
C VAL A 240 8.05 -12.55 -3.98
N GLY A 241 7.45 -13.62 -4.50
CA GLY A 241 6.20 -13.51 -5.28
C GLY A 241 5.04 -12.91 -4.48
N LEU A 242 4.91 -13.25 -3.19
CA LEU A 242 3.92 -12.65 -2.28
C LEU A 242 4.19 -11.14 -2.09
N TYR A 243 5.44 -10.76 -1.86
CA TYR A 243 5.86 -9.36 -1.75
C TYR A 243 5.53 -8.58 -3.03
N LEU A 244 5.89 -9.09 -4.20
CA LEU A 244 5.58 -8.45 -5.48
C LEU A 244 4.07 -8.26 -5.66
N LEU A 245 3.28 -9.26 -5.30
CA LEU A 245 1.82 -9.17 -5.33
C LEU A 245 1.28 -8.11 -4.36
N ASP A 246 1.88 -7.96 -3.18
CA ASP A 246 1.53 -6.90 -2.24
C ASP A 246 1.87 -5.51 -2.79
N GLN A 247 3.01 -5.34 -3.46
CA GLN A 247 3.36 -4.08 -4.15
C GLN A 247 2.39 -3.72 -5.28
N VAL A 248 1.83 -4.72 -5.97
CA VAL A 248 0.77 -4.52 -6.98
C VAL A 248 -0.47 -3.87 -6.38
N ARG A 249 -0.86 -4.19 -5.16
CA ARG A 249 -1.98 -3.61 -4.42
C ARG A 249 -1.93 -2.07 -4.40
N TYR A 250 -0.75 -1.49 -4.16
CA TYR A 250 -0.56 -0.02 -4.18
C TYR A 250 -0.71 0.56 -5.58
N ARG A 251 -0.08 -0.07 -6.57
CA ARG A 251 -0.10 0.38 -7.97
C ARG A 251 -1.50 0.33 -8.58
N LEU A 252 -2.29 -0.66 -8.22
CA LEU A 252 -3.64 -0.87 -8.76
C LEU A 252 -4.75 -0.23 -7.94
N TYR A 253 -4.45 0.52 -6.90
CA TYR A 253 -5.45 1.08 -5.99
C TYR A 253 -6.60 1.79 -6.72
N ASN A 254 -6.30 2.75 -7.60
CA ASN A 254 -7.28 3.54 -8.35
C ASN A 254 -7.72 2.90 -9.69
N LYS A 255 -7.39 1.62 -9.93
CA LYS A 255 -7.80 0.91 -11.13
C LYS A 255 -9.13 0.20 -10.91
N ASP A 256 -9.84 -0.05 -12.01
CA ASP A 256 -11.08 -0.83 -11.99
C ASP A 256 -10.85 -2.30 -11.58
N ASN A 257 -11.94 -2.97 -11.20
CA ASN A 257 -11.87 -4.36 -10.72
C ASN A 257 -11.43 -5.34 -11.81
N ALA A 258 -11.71 -5.07 -13.09
CA ALA A 258 -11.27 -5.93 -14.17
C ALA A 258 -9.75 -5.95 -14.29
N THR A 259 -9.10 -4.78 -14.11
CA THR A 259 -7.63 -4.66 -14.07
C THR A 259 -7.02 -5.38 -12.86
N LYS A 260 -7.70 -5.41 -11.72
CA LYS A 260 -7.26 -6.09 -10.48
C LYS A 260 -7.45 -7.60 -10.53
N GLN A 261 -8.46 -8.09 -11.24
CA GLN A 261 -8.94 -9.46 -11.18
C GLN A 261 -7.85 -10.54 -11.41
N PRO A 262 -6.93 -10.42 -12.38
CA PRO A 262 -5.88 -11.43 -12.58
C PRO A 262 -5.01 -11.65 -11.33
N TYR A 263 -4.68 -10.58 -10.62
CA TYR A 263 -3.87 -10.63 -9.40
C TYR A 263 -4.65 -11.20 -8.21
N VAL A 264 -5.95 -10.88 -8.10
CA VAL A 264 -6.85 -11.46 -7.11
C VAL A 264 -6.98 -12.97 -7.30
N ASP A 265 -7.12 -13.44 -8.54
CA ASP A 265 -7.24 -14.86 -8.85
C ASP A 265 -5.95 -15.62 -8.50
N VAL A 266 -4.80 -15.01 -8.77
CA VAL A 266 -3.50 -15.58 -8.37
C VAL A 266 -3.38 -15.61 -6.84
N PHE A 267 -3.72 -14.53 -6.14
CA PHE A 267 -3.70 -14.51 -4.68
C PHE A 267 -4.53 -15.64 -4.08
N LYS A 268 -5.81 -15.73 -4.44
CA LYS A 268 -6.75 -16.75 -3.92
C LYS A 268 -6.30 -18.17 -4.21
N ARG A 269 -5.72 -18.41 -5.38
CA ARG A 269 -5.33 -19.76 -5.81
C ARG A 269 -3.99 -20.22 -5.23
N VAL A 270 -3.04 -19.29 -5.07
CA VAL A 270 -1.63 -19.63 -4.84
C VAL A 270 -1.15 -19.26 -3.44
N TYR A 271 -1.53 -18.08 -2.94
CA TYR A 271 -0.91 -17.47 -1.76
C TYR A 271 -1.77 -17.51 -0.51
N ASP A 272 -3.08 -17.34 -0.62
CA ASP A 272 -3.98 -17.14 0.52
C ASP A 272 -3.90 -18.26 1.56
N ALA A 273 -4.04 -19.52 1.13
CA ALA A 273 -3.94 -20.67 2.03
C ALA A 273 -2.51 -21.00 2.46
N ARG A 274 -1.51 -20.57 1.67
CA ARG A 274 -0.09 -20.85 1.93
C ARG A 274 0.49 -19.94 3.02
N TYR A 275 -0.04 -18.71 3.14
CA TYR A 275 0.45 -17.70 4.08
C TYR A 275 -0.68 -17.16 4.98
N PRO A 276 -1.28 -18.02 5.86
CA PRO A 276 -2.49 -17.63 6.60
C PRO A 276 -2.28 -16.50 7.59
N THR A 277 -1.09 -16.37 8.17
CA THR A 277 -0.76 -15.40 9.23
C THR A 277 0.26 -14.35 8.81
N ASN A 278 0.79 -14.40 7.59
CA ASN A 278 1.76 -13.42 7.11
C ASN A 278 1.10 -12.05 6.86
N ASN A 279 1.77 -10.98 7.24
CA ASN A 279 1.25 -9.62 7.19
C ASN A 279 0.87 -9.17 5.77
N MET A 280 1.68 -9.45 4.76
CA MET A 280 1.38 -9.13 3.36
C MET A 280 0.14 -9.89 2.87
N ALA A 281 0.00 -11.17 3.23
CA ALA A 281 -1.19 -11.94 2.87
C ALA A 281 -2.45 -11.44 3.57
N ILE A 282 -2.35 -10.96 4.82
CA ILE A 282 -3.45 -10.30 5.54
C ILE A 282 -3.85 -9.01 4.83
N ALA A 283 -2.89 -8.18 4.45
CA ALA A 283 -3.14 -6.94 3.70
C ALA A 283 -3.79 -7.21 2.33
N LEU A 284 -3.35 -8.25 1.62
CA LEU A 284 -3.96 -8.69 0.37
C LEU A 284 -5.39 -9.21 0.56
N ARG A 285 -5.71 -9.95 1.64
CA ARG A 285 -7.09 -10.35 1.97
C ARG A 285 -7.99 -9.15 2.19
N ASN A 286 -7.49 -8.14 2.90
CA ASN A 286 -8.21 -6.89 3.12
C ASN A 286 -8.46 -6.16 1.79
N TRP A 287 -7.45 -6.07 0.93
CA TRP A 287 -7.57 -5.49 -0.40
C TRP A 287 -8.60 -6.23 -1.26
N VAL A 288 -8.58 -7.57 -1.27
CA VAL A 288 -9.56 -8.40 -1.99
C VAL A 288 -10.98 -8.17 -1.44
N SER A 289 -11.12 -8.11 -0.11
CA SER A 289 -12.41 -7.83 0.54
C SER A 289 -12.97 -6.47 0.13
N SER A 290 -12.11 -5.46 0.01
CA SER A 290 -12.54 -4.10 -0.38
C SER A 290 -13.15 -4.02 -1.78
N MET A 291 -12.84 -4.96 -2.67
CA MET A 291 -13.43 -5.00 -4.03
C MET A 291 -14.92 -5.37 -4.04
N ASP A 292 -15.40 -6.02 -2.99
CA ASP A 292 -16.80 -6.37 -2.82
C ASP A 292 -17.62 -5.23 -2.22
N VAL A 293 -16.99 -4.16 -1.73
CA VAL A 293 -17.66 -2.98 -1.16
C VAL A 293 -18.17 -2.08 -2.28
N ARG A 294 -19.47 -2.16 -2.56
CA ARG A 294 -20.15 -1.36 -3.59
C ARG A 294 -21.64 -1.19 -3.25
N VAL A 295 -22.26 -0.20 -3.85
CA VAL A 295 -23.72 -0.04 -3.77
C VAL A 295 -24.41 -1.33 -4.24
N GLY A 296 -25.38 -1.81 -3.47
CA GLY A 296 -26.11 -3.05 -3.69
C GLY A 296 -25.43 -4.30 -3.12
N SER A 297 -24.20 -4.24 -2.61
CA SER A 297 -23.59 -5.35 -1.87
C SER A 297 -23.98 -5.30 -0.39
N ARG A 298 -23.77 -6.42 0.30
CA ARG A 298 -23.88 -6.44 1.76
C ARG A 298 -22.67 -5.78 2.40
N ILE A 299 -22.91 -5.06 3.49
CA ILE A 299 -21.84 -4.49 4.32
C ILE A 299 -20.99 -5.61 4.93
N ILE A 300 -19.67 -5.41 4.99
CA ILE A 300 -18.76 -6.37 5.60
C ILE A 300 -18.92 -6.31 7.12
N ASP A 301 -19.28 -7.43 7.75
CA ASP A 301 -19.46 -7.49 9.19
C ASP A 301 -18.13 -7.48 9.96
N PHE A 302 -18.15 -6.89 11.13
CA PHE A 302 -17.01 -6.83 12.05
C PHE A 302 -17.47 -6.69 13.50
N THR A 303 -16.56 -6.95 14.43
CA THR A 303 -16.77 -6.76 15.87
C THR A 303 -15.66 -5.88 16.41
N LEU A 304 -16.01 -4.74 16.99
CA LEU A 304 -15.09 -3.77 17.59
C LEU A 304 -15.55 -3.39 19.01
N PRO A 305 -14.63 -2.96 19.89
CA PRO A 305 -14.99 -2.42 21.19
C PRO A 305 -15.51 -0.98 21.11
N ASP A 306 -16.35 -0.59 22.04
CA ASP A 306 -16.62 0.80 22.38
C ASP A 306 -15.52 1.37 23.32
N LEU A 307 -15.69 2.61 23.76
CA LEU A 307 -14.77 3.25 24.72
C LEU A 307 -14.73 2.59 26.11
N ASN A 308 -15.69 1.73 26.45
CA ASN A 308 -15.74 0.97 27.70
C ASN A 308 -15.15 -0.46 27.53
N GLY A 309 -14.68 -0.80 26.33
CA GLY A 309 -14.17 -2.13 26.00
C GLY A 309 -15.27 -3.16 25.71
N VAL A 310 -16.54 -2.75 25.66
CA VAL A 310 -17.65 -3.63 25.29
C VAL A 310 -17.62 -3.89 23.80
N LYS A 311 -17.62 -5.17 23.41
CA LYS A 311 -17.59 -5.58 22.00
C LYS A 311 -18.97 -5.52 21.36
N HIS A 312 -19.07 -4.84 20.24
CA HIS A 312 -20.27 -4.69 19.42
C HIS A 312 -20.02 -5.28 18.01
N THR A 313 -20.98 -6.07 17.54
CA THR A 313 -20.94 -6.62 16.16
C THR A 313 -21.83 -5.76 15.30
N LEU A 314 -21.30 -5.20 14.19
CA LEU A 314 -22.00 -4.25 13.34
C LEU A 314 -23.37 -4.76 12.91
N SER A 315 -23.46 -6.00 12.40
CA SER A 315 -24.72 -6.59 11.94
C SER A 315 -25.81 -6.63 13.00
N LYS A 316 -25.45 -6.81 14.29
CA LYS A 316 -26.40 -6.81 15.42
C LYS A 316 -26.88 -5.40 15.77
N GLU A 317 -25.99 -4.41 15.70
CA GLU A 317 -26.32 -3.03 16.05
C GLU A 317 -27.26 -2.37 15.02
N ILE A 318 -27.15 -2.78 13.75
CA ILE A 318 -27.95 -2.24 12.65
C ILE A 318 -29.19 -3.09 12.30
N GLU A 319 -29.38 -4.25 12.94
CA GLU A 319 -30.45 -5.19 12.62
C GLU A 319 -31.84 -4.50 12.60
N GLY A 320 -32.54 -4.61 11.48
CA GLY A 320 -33.87 -4.05 11.28
C GLY A 320 -33.95 -2.53 11.18
N LYS A 321 -32.81 -1.85 11.13
CA LYS A 321 -32.71 -0.38 11.04
C LYS A 321 -32.06 0.05 9.74
N ILE A 322 -32.43 1.21 9.21
CA ILE A 322 -31.60 1.92 8.25
C ILE A 322 -30.45 2.53 9.04
N ALA A 323 -29.21 2.33 8.59
CA ALA A 323 -28.05 2.74 9.36
C ALA A 323 -27.08 3.59 8.53
N VAL A 324 -26.52 4.61 9.16
CA VAL A 324 -25.27 5.22 8.70
C VAL A 324 -24.12 4.51 9.42
N VAL A 325 -23.16 3.99 8.65
CA VAL A 325 -21.87 3.54 9.17
C VAL A 325 -20.83 4.58 8.77
N ASP A 326 -20.38 5.33 9.76
CA ASP A 326 -19.52 6.51 9.60
C ASP A 326 -18.08 6.16 10.00
N PHE A 327 -17.22 5.97 9.00
CA PHE A 327 -15.81 5.79 9.22
C PHE A 327 -15.13 7.15 9.37
N TRP A 328 -14.67 7.46 10.56
CA TRP A 328 -14.12 8.75 10.91
C TRP A 328 -12.84 8.65 11.77
N ALA A 329 -12.20 9.77 12.07
CA ALA A 329 -11.06 9.83 12.98
C ALA A 329 -11.00 11.19 13.70
N SER A 330 -10.44 11.23 14.90
CA SER A 330 -10.27 12.44 15.71
C SER A 330 -9.43 13.51 15.01
N TRP A 331 -8.41 13.08 14.29
CA TRP A 331 -7.50 13.92 13.50
C TRP A 331 -8.07 14.39 12.15
N CYS A 332 -9.17 13.78 11.69
CA CYS A 332 -9.79 14.10 10.40
C CYS A 332 -10.83 15.23 10.54
N GLY A 333 -10.41 16.46 10.39
CA GLY A 333 -11.30 17.62 10.47
C GLY A 333 -12.50 17.58 9.52
N PRO A 334 -12.35 17.25 8.23
CA PRO A 334 -13.48 17.07 7.30
C PRO A 334 -14.45 15.99 7.77
N CYS A 335 -13.96 14.79 8.20
CA CYS A 335 -14.79 13.69 8.68
C CYS A 335 -15.68 14.15 9.85
N ARG A 336 -15.07 14.81 10.85
CA ARG A 336 -15.77 15.32 12.03
C ARG A 336 -16.89 16.31 11.67
N ARG A 337 -16.66 17.19 10.66
CA ARG A 337 -17.71 18.09 10.17
C ARG A 337 -18.87 17.32 9.53
N THR A 338 -18.55 16.28 8.74
CA THR A 338 -19.56 15.39 8.15
C THR A 338 -20.34 14.66 9.23
N SER A 339 -19.66 14.03 10.20
CA SER A 339 -20.33 13.36 11.34
C SER A 339 -21.25 14.30 12.10
N MET A 340 -20.81 15.52 12.45
CA MET A 340 -21.64 16.51 13.13
C MET A 340 -22.91 16.87 12.33
N SER A 341 -22.86 16.85 10.99
CA SER A 341 -24.02 17.14 10.15
C SER A 341 -25.17 16.12 10.30
N PHE A 342 -24.86 14.91 10.78
CA PHE A 342 -25.87 13.87 11.04
C PHE A 342 -26.56 13.99 12.41
N ILE A 343 -26.07 14.80 13.34
CA ILE A 343 -26.67 14.91 14.69
C ILE A 343 -28.17 15.28 14.64
N PRO A 344 -28.62 16.28 13.85
CA PRO A 344 -30.04 16.58 13.74
C PRO A 344 -30.87 15.41 13.20
N LEU A 345 -30.33 14.66 12.22
CA LEU A 345 -31.03 13.51 11.64
C LEU A 345 -31.17 12.38 12.66
N TYR A 346 -30.08 12.04 13.36
CA TYR A 346 -30.11 11.02 14.40
C TYR A 346 -31.18 11.34 15.44
N ASN A 347 -31.22 12.55 15.99
CA ASN A 347 -32.21 12.97 16.97
C ASN A 347 -33.65 12.89 16.46
N LYS A 348 -33.86 13.15 15.16
CA LYS A 348 -35.20 13.13 14.53
C LYS A 348 -35.70 11.70 14.22
N TYR A 349 -34.81 10.76 13.89
CA TYR A 349 -35.17 9.46 13.31
C TYR A 349 -34.76 8.24 14.15
N LYS A 350 -33.96 8.38 15.22
CA LYS A 350 -33.48 7.26 16.05
C LYS A 350 -34.58 6.36 16.60
N ASP A 351 -35.72 6.92 16.95
CA ASP A 351 -36.88 6.19 17.49
C ASP A 351 -37.80 5.68 16.38
N LYS A 352 -37.45 5.87 15.11
CA LYS A 352 -38.23 5.49 13.93
C LYS A 352 -37.57 4.39 13.09
N GLY A 353 -36.53 3.71 13.61
CA GLY A 353 -35.82 2.67 12.87
C GLY A 353 -34.59 3.16 12.12
N PHE A 354 -33.96 4.25 12.58
CA PHE A 354 -32.68 4.76 12.09
C PHE A 354 -31.62 4.67 13.18
N THR A 355 -30.37 4.41 12.78
CA THR A 355 -29.22 4.47 13.69
C THR A 355 -27.97 4.98 12.98
N ILE A 356 -26.97 5.35 13.77
CA ILE A 356 -25.61 5.67 13.29
C ILE A 356 -24.63 4.87 14.13
N ILE A 357 -23.64 4.28 13.46
CA ILE A 357 -22.49 3.61 14.07
C ILE A 357 -21.23 4.32 13.59
N GLY A 358 -20.56 5.03 14.49
CA GLY A 358 -19.24 5.59 14.21
C GLY A 358 -18.16 4.52 14.32
N VAL A 359 -17.19 4.52 13.39
CA VAL A 359 -16.03 3.62 13.39
C VAL A 359 -14.76 4.47 13.33
N ALA A 360 -14.21 4.74 14.51
CA ALA A 360 -13.08 5.66 14.67
C ALA A 360 -11.74 4.92 14.44
N SER A 361 -10.91 5.44 13.54
CA SER A 361 -9.53 4.92 13.30
C SER A 361 -8.53 5.77 14.08
N GLU A 362 -8.03 5.24 15.18
CA GLU A 362 -7.19 5.97 16.12
C GLU A 362 -5.90 5.22 16.45
N LEU A 363 -4.90 5.97 16.93
CA LEU A 363 -3.69 5.39 17.54
C LEU A 363 -3.97 5.01 18.99
N GLU A 364 -4.72 5.84 19.71
CA GLU A 364 -5.08 5.64 21.10
C GLU A 364 -6.59 5.90 21.33
N SER A 365 -7.18 5.15 22.27
CA SER A 365 -8.62 5.30 22.59
C SER A 365 -8.99 6.68 23.14
N GLU A 366 -8.05 7.35 23.79
CA GLU A 366 -8.22 8.67 24.36
C GLU A 366 -8.54 9.74 23.30
N ASP A 367 -7.94 9.65 22.12
CA ASP A 367 -8.19 10.57 21.01
C ASP A 367 -9.65 10.51 20.54
N MET A 368 -10.19 9.30 20.41
CA MET A 368 -11.62 9.10 20.11
C MET A 368 -12.50 9.68 21.21
N ARG A 369 -12.18 9.42 22.49
CA ARG A 369 -12.98 9.89 23.63
C ARG A 369 -13.09 11.41 23.63
N LEU A 370 -11.96 12.10 23.51
CA LEU A 370 -11.91 13.57 23.50
C LEU A 370 -12.69 14.16 22.32
N ALA A 371 -12.60 13.52 21.13
CA ALA A 371 -13.34 13.99 19.96
C ALA A 371 -14.84 13.77 20.08
N VAL A 372 -15.30 12.61 20.56
CA VAL A 372 -16.71 12.29 20.80
C VAL A 372 -17.34 13.27 21.81
N GLU A 373 -16.63 13.53 22.93
CA GLU A 373 -17.09 14.49 23.95
C GLU A 373 -17.18 15.92 23.39
N LYS A 374 -16.16 16.36 22.66
CA LYS A 374 -16.08 17.70 22.09
C LYS A 374 -17.17 17.96 21.04
N ASP A 375 -17.41 17.00 20.15
CA ASP A 375 -18.33 17.14 19.02
C ASP A 375 -19.77 16.74 19.37
N GLY A 376 -19.95 16.03 20.51
CA GLY A 376 -21.27 15.68 21.07
C GLY A 376 -21.99 14.60 20.26
N TYR A 377 -21.28 13.56 19.76
CA TYR A 377 -21.90 12.46 19.01
C TYR A 377 -22.83 11.62 19.89
N PRO A 378 -24.17 11.57 19.59
CA PRO A 378 -25.15 10.90 20.44
C PRO A 378 -25.34 9.40 20.13
N TRP A 379 -24.52 8.81 19.28
CA TRP A 379 -24.60 7.42 18.83
C TRP A 379 -23.41 6.60 19.29
N LEU A 380 -23.50 5.28 19.07
CA LEU A 380 -22.43 4.33 19.37
C LEU A 380 -21.21 4.60 18.48
N ASN A 381 -20.06 4.81 19.11
CA ASN A 381 -18.79 4.91 18.45
C ASN A 381 -17.92 3.71 18.81
N LEU A 382 -17.39 3.02 17.78
CA LEU A 382 -16.55 1.85 17.90
C LEU A 382 -15.10 2.24 17.60
N LEU A 383 -14.18 1.67 18.34
CA LEU A 383 -12.75 1.94 18.24
C LEU A 383 -12.09 0.91 17.34
N ALA A 384 -11.55 1.36 16.21
CA ALA A 384 -10.64 0.60 15.36
C ALA A 384 -9.20 1.11 15.59
N LEU A 385 -8.43 0.42 16.42
CA LEU A 385 -7.02 0.77 16.62
C LEU A 385 -6.23 0.48 15.35
N ARG A 386 -5.48 1.48 14.91
CA ARG A 386 -4.64 1.38 13.70
C ARG A 386 -3.58 0.29 13.88
N GLY A 387 -3.40 -0.51 12.85
CA GLY A 387 -2.47 -1.65 12.87
C GLY A 387 -2.97 -2.90 13.61
N VAL A 388 -4.17 -2.87 14.20
CA VAL A 388 -4.74 -4.01 14.94
C VAL A 388 -5.90 -4.64 14.17
N GLU A 389 -7.01 -3.90 13.96
CA GLU A 389 -8.22 -4.47 13.38
C GLU A 389 -8.28 -4.36 11.85
N ASN A 390 -7.60 -3.40 11.25
CA ASN A 390 -7.51 -3.17 9.80
C ASN A 390 -8.88 -3.09 9.09
N ILE A 391 -9.94 -2.64 9.80
CA ILE A 391 -11.29 -2.60 9.26
C ILE A 391 -11.40 -1.58 8.13
N TRP A 392 -10.75 -0.43 8.26
CA TRP A 392 -10.73 0.58 7.20
C TRP A 392 -10.18 0.03 5.88
N GLU A 393 -9.12 -0.77 5.94
CA GLU A 393 -8.52 -1.41 4.77
C GLU A 393 -9.48 -2.40 4.10
N ARG A 394 -10.24 -3.17 4.91
CA ARG A 394 -11.25 -4.11 4.40
C ARG A 394 -12.38 -3.41 3.64
N TYR A 395 -12.64 -2.14 3.94
CA TYR A 395 -13.58 -1.28 3.23
C TYR A 395 -12.94 -0.45 2.12
N GLY A 396 -11.63 -0.57 1.91
CA GLY A 396 -10.88 0.19 0.92
C GLY A 396 -10.63 1.66 1.30
N ILE A 397 -10.80 2.00 2.58
CA ILE A 397 -10.63 3.36 3.09
C ILE A 397 -9.17 3.57 3.48
N ARG A 398 -8.48 4.54 2.86
CA ARG A 398 -7.04 4.76 3.08
C ARG A 398 -6.66 6.13 3.62
N ALA A 399 -7.40 7.17 3.26
CA ALA A 399 -6.99 8.54 3.57
C ALA A 399 -7.93 9.23 4.55
N ALA A 400 -9.09 9.64 4.10
CA ALA A 400 -10.13 10.25 4.93
C ALA A 400 -11.25 9.24 5.14
N GLY A 401 -12.08 9.45 6.17
CA GLY A 401 -13.22 8.60 6.44
C GLY A 401 -14.23 8.57 5.31
N GLU A 402 -15.13 7.62 5.37
CA GLU A 402 -16.17 7.37 4.37
C GLU A 402 -17.49 7.08 5.06
N VAL A 403 -18.59 7.50 4.49
CA VAL A 403 -19.94 7.31 5.03
C VAL A 403 -20.73 6.33 4.18
N PHE A 404 -21.19 5.24 4.79
CA PHE A 404 -22.05 4.25 4.15
C PHE A 404 -23.47 4.37 4.68
N LEU A 405 -24.45 4.52 3.79
CA LEU A 405 -25.85 4.32 4.16
C LEU A 405 -26.26 2.87 3.85
N VAL A 406 -26.82 2.19 4.83
CA VAL A 406 -27.12 0.76 4.80
C VAL A 406 -28.59 0.52 5.08
N ASP A 407 -29.23 -0.35 4.31
CA ASP A 407 -30.63 -0.75 4.51
C ASP A 407 -30.79 -1.73 5.69
N LYS A 408 -32.02 -2.00 6.07
CA LYS A 408 -32.43 -2.87 7.20
C LYS A 408 -31.90 -4.30 7.11
N ASP A 409 -31.58 -4.76 5.93
CA ASP A 409 -31.00 -6.08 5.67
C ASP A 409 -29.46 -6.09 5.56
N GLY A 410 -28.81 -4.94 5.72
CA GLY A 410 -27.36 -4.79 5.59
C GLY A 410 -26.88 -4.49 4.17
N THR A 411 -27.77 -4.18 3.22
CA THR A 411 -27.40 -3.80 1.85
C THR A 411 -26.93 -2.34 1.82
N ILE A 412 -25.78 -2.06 1.19
CA ILE A 412 -25.23 -0.71 1.00
C ILE A 412 -26.11 0.05 -0.01
N LEU A 413 -26.72 1.13 0.40
CA LEU A 413 -27.56 1.99 -0.43
C LEU A 413 -26.76 3.12 -1.08
N VAL A 414 -25.86 3.74 -0.32
CA VAL A 414 -25.03 4.87 -0.76
C VAL A 414 -23.63 4.75 -0.16
N ILE A 415 -22.61 5.13 -0.91
CA ILE A 415 -21.23 5.35 -0.44
C ILE A 415 -20.92 6.84 -0.60
N GLY A 416 -20.33 7.48 0.40
CA GLY A 416 -20.12 8.92 0.43
C GLY A 416 -21.39 9.71 0.72
N ALA A 417 -22.32 9.13 1.51
CA ALA A 417 -23.63 9.73 1.76
C ALA A 417 -23.55 11.08 2.50
N THR A 418 -24.23 12.08 2.00
CA THR A 418 -24.43 13.37 2.68
C THR A 418 -25.65 13.30 3.61
N ALA A 419 -25.73 14.25 4.56
CA ALA A 419 -26.87 14.33 5.48
C ALA A 419 -28.18 14.56 4.72
N GLU A 420 -28.18 15.34 3.65
CA GLU A 420 -29.33 15.64 2.81
C GLU A 420 -29.82 14.38 2.08
N GLU A 421 -28.94 13.62 1.48
CA GLU A 421 -29.27 12.37 0.78
C GLU A 421 -29.82 11.32 1.76
N VAL A 422 -29.21 11.20 2.95
CA VAL A 422 -29.69 10.32 4.00
C VAL A 422 -31.11 10.74 4.45
N GLU A 423 -31.35 12.04 4.66
CA GLU A 423 -32.70 12.52 5.06
C GLU A 423 -33.74 12.21 3.98
N GLN A 424 -33.41 12.37 2.72
CA GLN A 424 -34.34 12.05 1.64
C GLN A 424 -34.74 10.58 1.66
N ILE A 425 -33.77 9.67 1.77
CA ILE A 425 -34.03 8.23 1.81
C ILE A 425 -34.82 7.83 3.06
N LEU A 426 -34.53 8.45 4.22
CA LEU A 426 -35.28 8.18 5.45
C LEU A 426 -36.76 8.60 5.34
N LYS A 427 -37.07 9.74 4.68
CA LYS A 427 -38.44 10.17 4.42
C LYS A 427 -39.24 9.19 3.54
N GLU A 428 -38.55 8.47 2.65
CA GLU A 428 -39.19 7.53 1.74
C GLU A 428 -39.35 6.13 2.35
N ARG A 429 -38.54 5.75 3.34
CA ARG A 429 -38.44 4.37 3.82
C ARG A 429 -38.89 4.19 5.30
N LEU A 430 -39.03 5.28 6.06
CA LEU A 430 -39.50 5.30 7.46
C LEU A 430 -40.80 6.08 7.64
#